data_f8d333396f449bedfe5924d0e4ffaa04
#
_entry.id   f8d333396f449bedfe5924d0e4ffaa04
#
_cell.length_a   1.000
_cell.length_b   1.000
_cell.length_c   1.000
_cell.angle_alpha   90.00
_cell.angle_beta   90.00
_cell.angle_gamma   90.00
#
_symmetry.space_group_name_H-M   'P 1'
#
loop_
_entity.id
_entity.type
_entity.pdbx_description
1 polymer ?
#
loop_
_entity_poly.entity_id
_entity_poly.type
_entity_poly.pdbx_seq_one_letter_code
_entity_poly.pdbx_strand_id
1 'polypeptide(L)'
;TSGTTNLGVIDDLVAAGEQARELGTWFHVDGAYGAAALCAPSVKHLFVGIEKADSFIVDPHKWLFGPFDCCALIYRDPDTARRAHTQRAEYLEVLQQQDLGDALANPSDMAHHLSRRARGLPFWFSVATHGTEAYEEAMEITLQVTREATQLIKNAPFLELLLEPELS
;
A
#
# COMPACT_ATOMS: atom_id res chain seq x y z
N THR A 1 -7.75 2.95 -8.32
CA THR A 1 -7.44 2.09 -7.15
C THR A 1 -6.68 0.85 -7.59
N SER A 2 -6.03 0.18 -6.65
CA SER A 2 -5.40 -1.14 -6.86
C SER A 2 -5.95 -2.17 -5.86
N GLY A 3 -7.17 -2.61 -6.10
CA GLY A 3 -7.94 -3.54 -5.28
C GLY A 3 -8.95 -2.84 -4.39
N THR A 4 -10.18 -2.70 -4.90
CA THR A 4 -11.30 -2.12 -4.14
C THR A 4 -11.70 -3.02 -2.98
N THR A 5 -12.17 -2.42 -1.88
CA THR A 5 -12.50 -3.15 -0.64
C THR A 5 -13.55 -4.25 -0.85
N ASN A 6 -14.56 -4.02 -1.66
CA ASN A 6 -15.68 -4.95 -1.79
C ASN A 6 -15.52 -5.97 -2.92
N LEU A 7 -14.82 -5.60 -4.00
CA LEU A 7 -14.78 -6.40 -5.22
C LEU A 7 -13.35 -6.78 -5.64
N GLY A 8 -12.32 -6.24 -5.00
CA GLY A 8 -10.92 -6.50 -5.35
C GLY A 8 -10.50 -5.96 -6.73
N VAL A 9 -11.32 -5.13 -7.38
CA VAL A 9 -11.06 -4.64 -8.73
C VAL A 9 -9.84 -3.73 -8.76
N ILE A 10 -8.97 -3.94 -9.75
CA ILE A 10 -7.79 -3.11 -10.03
C ILE A 10 -8.07 -2.28 -11.28
N ASP A 11 -7.88 -0.96 -11.18
CA ASP A 11 -8.01 -0.05 -12.33
C ASP A 11 -6.85 -0.24 -13.32
N ASP A 12 -7.05 0.19 -14.57
CA ASP A 12 -5.94 0.29 -15.53
C ASP A 12 -4.96 1.39 -15.10
N LEU A 13 -3.95 0.98 -14.30
CA LEU A 13 -2.97 1.89 -13.74
C LEU A 13 -2.04 2.47 -14.81
N VAL A 14 -1.86 1.76 -15.93
CA VAL A 14 -1.07 2.26 -17.07
C VAL A 14 -1.76 3.45 -17.70
N ALA A 15 -3.01 3.28 -18.12
CA ALA A 15 -3.80 4.33 -18.73
C ALA A 15 -4.01 5.52 -17.78
N ALA A 16 -4.32 5.26 -16.50
CA ALA A 16 -4.48 6.30 -15.50
C ALA A 16 -3.19 7.11 -15.29
N GLY A 17 -2.03 6.45 -15.21
CA GLY A 17 -0.74 7.12 -15.08
C GLY A 17 -0.33 7.93 -16.30
N GLU A 18 -0.66 7.46 -17.51
CA GLU A 18 -0.44 8.21 -18.74
C GLU A 18 -1.30 9.48 -18.81
N GLN A 19 -2.58 9.34 -18.49
CA GLN A 19 -3.50 10.47 -18.46
C GLN A 19 -3.11 11.51 -17.40
N ALA A 20 -2.70 11.08 -16.20
CA ALA A 20 -2.24 11.97 -15.17
C ALA A 20 -1.00 12.77 -15.60
N ARG A 21 -0.05 12.11 -16.27
CA ARG A 21 1.15 12.76 -16.81
C ARG A 21 0.80 13.77 -17.91
N GLU A 22 -0.11 13.44 -18.82
CA GLU A 22 -0.56 14.34 -19.89
C GLU A 22 -1.23 15.61 -19.33
N LEU A 23 -2.01 15.45 -18.25
CA LEU A 23 -2.69 16.55 -17.59
C LEU A 23 -1.81 17.31 -16.59
N GLY A 24 -0.58 16.82 -16.30
CA GLY A 24 0.29 17.41 -15.29
C GLY A 24 -0.29 17.32 -13.87
N THR A 25 -1.08 16.27 -13.57
CA THR A 25 -1.72 16.06 -12.28
C THR A 25 -0.98 15.00 -11.47
N TRP A 26 -1.18 15.03 -10.14
CA TRP A 26 -0.64 14.04 -9.22
C TRP A 26 -1.35 12.69 -9.41
N PHE A 27 -0.57 11.62 -9.60
CA PHE A 27 -1.10 10.27 -9.68
C PHE A 27 -0.91 9.53 -8.36
N HIS A 28 -1.99 9.41 -7.60
CA HIS A 28 -2.04 8.62 -6.38
C HIS A 28 -2.76 7.30 -6.61
N VAL A 29 -2.18 6.19 -6.16
CA VAL A 29 -2.82 4.88 -6.20
C VAL A 29 -3.28 4.48 -4.80
N ASP A 30 -4.59 4.34 -4.62
CA ASP A 30 -5.16 3.74 -3.43
C ASP A 30 -5.10 2.22 -3.56
N GLY A 31 -4.15 1.64 -2.84
CA GLY A 31 -3.96 0.20 -2.71
C GLY A 31 -4.05 -0.26 -1.26
N ALA A 32 -4.79 0.50 -0.43
CA ALA A 32 -4.87 0.26 1.01
C ALA A 32 -5.13 -1.21 1.37
N TYR A 33 -5.94 -1.91 0.57
CA TYR A 33 -6.15 -3.35 0.67
C TYR A 33 -5.30 -4.12 -0.34
N GLY A 34 -5.54 -3.89 -1.64
CA GLY A 34 -5.08 -4.76 -2.71
C GLY A 34 -3.59 -4.67 -3.02
N ALA A 35 -2.91 -3.53 -2.73
CA ALA A 35 -1.47 -3.41 -3.02
C ALA A 35 -0.60 -4.41 -2.23
N ALA A 36 -1.13 -5.02 -1.17
CA ALA A 36 -0.48 -6.14 -0.50
C ALA A 36 -0.16 -7.30 -1.46
N ALA A 37 -1.03 -7.53 -2.46
CA ALA A 37 -0.85 -8.58 -3.47
C ALA A 37 0.34 -8.36 -4.43
N LEU A 38 1.01 -7.20 -4.38
CA LEU A 38 2.33 -7.02 -5.01
C LEU A 38 3.37 -8.02 -4.50
N CYS A 39 3.16 -8.58 -3.30
CA CYS A 39 4.00 -9.64 -2.75
C CYS A 39 3.71 -11.02 -3.35
N ALA A 40 2.59 -11.20 -4.08
CA ALA A 40 2.19 -12.48 -4.65
C ALA A 40 2.54 -12.55 -6.15
N PRO A 41 3.48 -13.42 -6.57
CA PRO A 41 3.89 -13.55 -7.96
C PRO A 41 2.74 -13.86 -8.91
N SER A 42 1.74 -14.63 -8.48
CA SER A 42 0.62 -15.07 -9.33
C SER A 42 -0.25 -13.92 -9.84
N VAL A 43 -0.33 -12.81 -9.11
CA VAL A 43 -1.18 -11.64 -9.44
C VAL A 43 -0.40 -10.33 -9.62
N LYS A 44 0.90 -10.33 -9.40
CA LYS A 44 1.75 -9.14 -9.51
C LYS A 44 1.62 -8.42 -10.85
N HIS A 45 1.34 -9.15 -11.93
CA HIS A 45 1.16 -8.61 -13.27
C HIS A 45 -0.06 -7.67 -13.40
N LEU A 46 -1.05 -7.79 -12.50
CA LEU A 46 -2.24 -6.92 -12.48
C LEU A 46 -1.92 -5.49 -12.05
N PHE A 47 -0.77 -5.29 -11.40
CA PHE A 47 -0.34 -3.98 -10.87
C PHE A 47 0.61 -3.22 -11.80
N VAL A 48 0.76 -3.66 -13.05
CA VAL A 48 1.57 -2.94 -14.05
C VAL A 48 1.04 -1.52 -14.19
N GLY A 49 1.94 -0.53 -14.12
CA GLY A 49 1.58 0.89 -14.10
C GLY A 49 1.67 1.55 -12.71
N ILE A 50 1.73 0.76 -11.62
CA ILE A 50 1.91 1.32 -10.27
C ILE A 50 3.24 2.05 -10.14
N GLU A 51 4.24 1.66 -10.90
CA GLU A 51 5.54 2.32 -10.98
C GLU A 51 5.47 3.74 -11.54
N LYS A 52 4.35 4.15 -12.14
CA LYS A 52 4.10 5.51 -12.62
C LYS A 52 3.52 6.43 -11.54
N ALA A 53 3.04 5.87 -10.42
CA ALA A 53 2.41 6.65 -9.35
C ALA A 53 3.40 7.62 -8.68
N ASP A 54 2.95 8.82 -8.35
CA ASP A 54 3.69 9.79 -7.54
C ASP A 54 3.64 9.41 -6.06
N SER A 55 2.54 8.76 -5.65
CA SER A 55 2.41 8.14 -4.34
C SER A 55 1.46 6.95 -4.40
N PHE A 56 1.62 6.00 -3.48
CA PHE A 56 0.64 4.96 -3.26
C PHE A 56 0.53 4.60 -1.77
N ILE A 57 -0.59 4.03 -1.39
CA ILE A 57 -0.88 3.62 -0.03
C ILE A 57 -1.09 2.10 0.03
N VAL A 58 -0.58 1.49 1.08
CA VAL A 58 -0.91 0.12 1.50
C VAL A 58 -1.07 0.07 3.00
N ASP A 59 -2.04 -0.70 3.49
CA ASP A 59 -2.27 -0.86 4.91
C ASP A 59 -1.76 -2.21 5.41
N PRO A 60 -0.57 -2.26 6.03
CA PRO A 60 -0.04 -3.51 6.58
C PRO A 60 -0.98 -4.18 7.57
N HIS A 61 -1.84 -3.42 8.28
CA HIS A 61 -2.83 -3.96 9.20
C HIS A 61 -4.05 -4.62 8.53
N LYS A 62 -4.11 -4.62 7.19
CA LYS A 62 -5.12 -5.34 6.40
C LYS A 62 -4.52 -6.67 5.91
N TRP A 63 -4.35 -6.82 4.64
CA TRP A 63 -3.96 -8.07 4.02
C TRP A 63 -2.48 -8.45 4.18
N LEU A 64 -1.63 -7.56 4.71
CA LEU A 64 -0.26 -7.90 5.12
C LEU A 64 -0.18 -8.42 6.57
N PHE A 65 -1.32 -8.76 7.19
CA PHE A 65 -1.42 -9.39 8.51
C PHE A 65 -0.72 -8.63 9.65
N GLY A 66 -0.38 -7.37 9.42
CA GLY A 66 0.25 -6.54 10.42
C GLY A 66 -0.71 -6.17 11.56
N PRO A 67 -0.21 -5.88 12.77
CA PRO A 67 -1.05 -5.41 13.86
C PRO A 67 -1.73 -4.08 13.54
N PHE A 68 -2.98 -3.93 13.97
CA PHE A 68 -3.69 -2.65 13.89
C PHE A 68 -3.05 -1.63 14.85
N ASP A 69 -2.87 -0.38 14.50
CA ASP A 69 -3.12 0.28 13.24
C ASP A 69 -1.79 0.60 12.53
N CYS A 70 -1.67 0.26 11.26
CA CYS A 70 -0.48 0.58 10.47
C CYS A 70 -0.88 0.85 9.00
N CYS A 71 -0.54 2.03 8.52
CA CYS A 71 -0.71 2.44 7.12
C CYS A 71 0.65 2.92 6.60
N ALA A 72 1.03 2.49 5.41
CA ALA A 72 2.23 2.94 4.72
C ALA A 72 1.85 3.78 3.50
N LEU A 73 2.18 5.06 3.54
CA LEU A 73 2.08 5.97 2.41
C LEU A 73 3.47 6.16 1.82
N ILE A 74 3.63 5.78 0.57
CA ILE A 74 4.91 5.75 -0.13
C ILE A 74 4.89 6.84 -1.19
N TYR A 75 5.93 7.65 -1.22
CA TYR A 75 6.12 8.74 -2.18
C TYR A 75 7.28 8.42 -3.12
N ARG A 76 7.12 8.73 -4.40
CA ARG A 76 8.20 8.69 -5.38
C ARG A 76 9.29 9.68 -5.05
N ASP A 77 8.89 10.93 -4.75
CA ASP A 77 9.74 12.02 -4.30
C ASP A 77 9.41 12.38 -2.84
N PRO A 78 10.24 11.95 -1.86
CA PRO A 78 10.01 12.25 -0.46
C PRO A 78 10.11 13.75 -0.14
N ASP A 79 10.81 14.55 -0.93
CA ASP A 79 10.91 15.99 -0.69
C ASP A 79 9.59 16.70 -0.94
N THR A 80 8.75 16.17 -1.83
CA THR A 80 7.38 16.67 -2.00
C THR A 80 6.55 16.45 -0.74
N ALA A 81 6.67 15.30 -0.09
CA ALA A 81 6.00 15.04 1.19
C ALA A 81 6.50 16.00 2.28
N ARG A 82 7.82 16.21 2.38
CA ARG A 82 8.40 17.19 3.32
C ARG A 82 7.84 18.58 3.10
N ARG A 83 7.86 19.08 1.86
CA ARG A 83 7.31 20.42 1.56
C ARG A 83 5.84 20.56 1.93
N ALA A 84 5.07 19.49 1.81
CA ALA A 84 3.64 19.50 2.11
C ALA A 84 3.34 19.39 3.62
N HIS A 85 4.15 18.67 4.37
CA HIS A 85 3.83 18.27 5.75
C HIS A 85 4.70 18.90 6.82
N THR A 86 5.91 19.40 6.51
CA THR A 86 6.78 20.01 7.51
C THR A 86 6.09 21.16 8.22
N GLN A 87 5.96 21.05 9.53
CA GLN A 87 5.42 22.11 10.37
C GLN A 87 6.57 22.95 10.93
N ARG A 88 6.45 24.27 10.83
CA ARG A 88 7.44 25.21 11.35
C ARG A 88 6.89 25.90 12.58
N ALA A 89 7.65 25.83 13.68
CA ALA A 89 7.38 26.57 14.90
C ALA A 89 8.71 26.78 15.65
N GLU A 90 8.84 27.90 16.35
CA GLU A 90 10.08 28.29 17.05
C GLU A 90 10.61 27.17 17.97
N TYR A 91 9.72 26.47 18.69
CA TYR A 91 10.13 25.37 19.58
C TYR A 91 10.58 24.11 18.84
N LEU A 92 10.29 23.98 17.55
CA LEU A 92 10.72 22.87 16.70
C LEU A 92 12.08 23.15 16.03
N GLU A 93 12.55 24.39 15.98
CA GLU A 93 13.81 24.76 15.34
C GLU A 93 15.00 24.03 15.95
N VAL A 94 14.99 23.81 17.27
CA VAL A 94 16.04 23.05 17.96
C VAL A 94 16.13 21.59 17.47
N LEU A 95 15.01 20.99 17.07
CA LEU A 95 14.94 19.63 16.53
C LEU A 95 15.30 19.60 15.04
N GLN A 96 15.10 20.71 14.33
CA GLN A 96 15.37 20.85 12.90
C GLN A 96 16.84 21.29 12.62
N GLN A 97 17.51 21.93 13.59
CA GLN A 97 18.91 22.36 13.47
C GLN A 97 19.94 21.23 13.60
N GLN A 98 19.53 20.04 13.99
CA GLN A 98 20.43 18.89 13.93
C GLN A 98 20.51 18.42 12.47
N ASP A 99 21.45 19.01 11.76
CA ASP A 99 21.90 18.60 10.42
C ASP A 99 22.59 17.23 10.52
N LEU A 100 21.80 16.20 10.80
CA LEU A 100 22.25 14.80 10.88
C LEU A 100 22.42 14.17 9.49
N GLY A 101 22.51 15.01 8.45
CA GLY A 101 22.59 14.61 7.06
C GLY A 101 21.28 14.03 6.54
N ASP A 102 21.18 13.82 5.24
CA ASP A 102 19.99 13.25 4.55
C ASP A 102 19.57 11.87 5.05
N ALA A 103 20.34 11.25 5.94
CA ALA A 103 20.13 9.89 6.43
C ALA A 103 19.02 9.76 7.50
N LEU A 104 18.59 10.84 8.13
CA LEU A 104 17.62 10.81 9.23
C LEU A 104 16.49 11.81 8.99
N ALA A 105 15.61 11.50 8.02
CA ALA A 105 14.36 12.24 7.86
C ALA A 105 13.52 12.12 9.14
N ASN A 106 13.11 13.26 9.70
CA ASN A 106 12.20 13.26 10.82
C ASN A 106 10.82 12.74 10.33
N PRO A 107 10.27 11.67 10.90
CA PRO A 107 8.98 11.15 10.48
C PRO A 107 7.82 12.17 10.55
N SER A 108 7.92 13.21 11.38
CA SER A 108 6.93 14.28 11.44
C SER A 108 6.91 15.16 10.19
N ASP A 109 8.00 15.20 9.41
CA ASP A 109 8.05 15.95 8.16
C ASP A 109 7.32 15.24 7.00
N MET A 110 6.93 14.01 7.22
CA MET A 110 6.27 13.17 6.20
C MET A 110 4.77 12.98 6.48
N ALA A 111 4.22 13.62 7.49
CA ALA A 111 2.82 13.49 7.88
C ALA A 111 2.36 14.72 8.70
N HIS A 112 1.04 14.87 8.86
CA HIS A 112 0.47 15.99 9.64
C HIS A 112 0.57 15.80 11.16
N HIS A 113 0.99 14.65 11.65
CA HIS A 113 1.17 14.39 13.08
C HIS A 113 2.59 14.74 13.51
N LEU A 114 2.73 15.52 14.59
CA LEU A 114 4.03 15.73 15.25
C LEU A 114 4.42 14.50 16.08
N SER A 115 3.56 14.12 17.02
CA SER A 115 3.77 12.94 17.86
C SER A 115 2.86 11.80 17.45
N ARG A 116 3.42 10.61 17.26
CA ARG A 116 2.66 9.41 16.91
C ARG A 116 3.36 8.15 17.41
N ARG A 117 2.60 7.08 17.54
CA ARG A 117 3.18 5.76 17.83
C ARG A 117 4.05 5.29 16.66
N ALA A 118 5.09 4.54 16.95
CA ALA A 118 5.93 3.90 15.93
C ALA A 118 5.20 2.70 15.30
N ARG A 119 4.13 2.98 14.54
CA ARG A 119 3.22 1.98 13.98
C ARG A 119 3.88 0.98 13.04
N GLY A 120 4.92 1.39 12.32
CA GLY A 120 5.68 0.51 11.45
C GLY A 120 6.55 -0.51 12.19
N LEU A 121 6.88 -0.25 13.48
CA LEU A 121 7.80 -1.09 14.22
C LEU A 121 7.25 -2.52 14.46
N PRO A 122 5.99 -2.73 14.90
CA PRO A 122 5.43 -4.08 15.01
C PRO A 122 5.40 -4.83 13.67
N PHE A 123 5.08 -4.13 12.58
CA PHE A 123 5.10 -4.73 11.25
C PHE A 123 6.53 -5.12 10.83
N TRP A 124 7.51 -4.24 11.08
CA TRP A 124 8.91 -4.55 10.82
C TRP A 124 9.39 -5.79 11.60
N PHE A 125 9.04 -5.90 12.88
CA PHE A 125 9.35 -7.09 13.68
C PHE A 125 8.71 -8.35 13.12
N SER A 126 7.47 -8.27 12.64
CA SER A 126 6.78 -9.39 12.00
C SER A 126 7.53 -9.84 10.75
N VAL A 127 7.89 -8.91 9.86
CA VAL A 127 8.67 -9.22 8.65
C VAL A 127 10.06 -9.76 9.01
N ALA A 128 10.73 -9.17 9.99
CA ALA A 128 12.05 -9.63 10.44
C ALA A 128 12.02 -11.04 11.06
N THR A 129 10.89 -11.41 11.68
CA THR A 129 10.72 -12.71 12.33
C THR A 129 10.36 -13.81 11.33
N HIS A 130 9.45 -13.54 10.40
CA HIS A 130 8.88 -14.53 9.50
C HIS A 130 9.56 -14.56 8.13
N GLY A 131 10.20 -13.47 7.73
CA GLY A 131 10.79 -13.31 6.41
C GLY A 131 9.74 -12.97 5.33
N THR A 132 10.22 -12.49 4.18
CA THR A 132 9.36 -12.11 3.05
C THR A 132 8.72 -13.30 2.37
N GLU A 133 9.39 -14.46 2.36
CA GLU A 133 8.87 -15.70 1.77
C GLU A 133 7.60 -16.19 2.46
N ALA A 134 7.53 -16.09 3.79
CA ALA A 134 6.32 -16.45 4.53
C ALA A 134 5.14 -15.51 4.21
N TYR A 135 5.41 -14.23 3.95
CA TYR A 135 4.38 -13.28 3.50
C TYR A 135 3.90 -13.62 2.08
N GLU A 136 4.80 -13.92 1.16
CA GLU A 136 4.47 -14.36 -0.19
C GLU A 136 3.59 -15.62 -0.16
N GLU A 137 4.01 -16.65 0.59
CA GLU A 137 3.24 -17.89 0.75
C GLU A 137 1.84 -17.64 1.33
N ALA A 138 1.74 -16.81 2.37
CA ALA A 138 0.47 -16.48 2.98
C ALA A 138 -0.48 -15.76 2.00
N MET A 139 0.04 -14.84 1.17
CA MET A 139 -0.73 -14.19 0.12
C MET A 139 -1.22 -15.19 -0.94
N GLU A 140 -0.35 -16.06 -1.44
CA GLU A 140 -0.73 -17.08 -2.43
C GLU A 140 -1.79 -18.03 -1.89
N ILE A 141 -1.72 -18.40 -0.60
CA ILE A 141 -2.75 -19.23 0.05
C ILE A 141 -4.11 -18.51 0.04
N THR A 142 -4.19 -17.24 0.39
CA THR A 142 -5.46 -16.50 0.37
C THR A 142 -6.05 -16.40 -1.03
N LEU A 143 -5.21 -16.16 -2.04
CA LEU A 143 -5.62 -16.16 -3.44
C LEU A 143 -6.10 -17.54 -3.91
N GLN A 144 -5.45 -18.61 -3.46
CA GLN A 144 -5.88 -19.96 -3.75
C GLN A 144 -7.26 -20.27 -3.13
N VAL A 145 -7.47 -19.90 -1.86
CA VAL A 145 -8.77 -20.07 -1.19
C VAL A 145 -9.88 -19.35 -1.95
N THR A 146 -9.61 -18.14 -2.45
CA THR A 146 -10.57 -17.39 -3.26
C THR A 146 -10.91 -18.12 -4.56
N ARG A 147 -9.91 -18.64 -5.26
CA ARG A 147 -10.11 -19.44 -6.48
C ARG A 147 -10.94 -20.70 -6.21
N GLU A 148 -10.67 -21.41 -5.13
CA GLU A 148 -11.41 -22.59 -4.72
C GLU A 148 -12.86 -22.25 -4.36
N ALA A 149 -13.08 -21.19 -3.58
CA ALA A 149 -14.43 -20.71 -3.25
C ALA A 149 -15.21 -20.31 -4.51
N THR A 150 -14.58 -19.65 -5.45
CA THR A 150 -15.14 -19.30 -6.75
C THR A 150 -15.63 -20.54 -7.51
N GLN A 151 -14.83 -21.61 -7.54
CA GLN A 151 -15.23 -22.86 -8.20
C GLN A 151 -16.42 -23.53 -7.48
N LEU A 152 -16.43 -23.50 -6.15
CA LEU A 152 -17.57 -24.02 -5.39
C LEU A 152 -18.86 -23.26 -5.69
N ILE A 153 -18.80 -21.92 -5.78
CA ILE A 153 -19.93 -21.08 -6.15
C ILE A 153 -20.41 -21.42 -7.56
N LYS A 154 -19.52 -21.51 -8.55
CA LYS A 154 -19.85 -21.84 -9.94
C LYS A 154 -20.51 -23.22 -10.08
N ASN A 155 -20.15 -24.15 -9.23
CA ASN A 155 -20.70 -25.52 -9.24
C ASN A 155 -22.01 -25.65 -8.46
N ALA A 156 -22.40 -24.65 -7.66
CA ALA A 156 -23.60 -24.68 -6.85
C ALA A 156 -24.81 -24.19 -7.67
N PRO A 157 -25.87 -25.01 -7.87
CA PRO A 157 -26.97 -24.66 -8.75
C PRO A 157 -27.90 -23.54 -8.24
N PHE A 158 -27.69 -23.11 -7.00
CA PHE A 158 -28.46 -22.06 -6.30
C PHE A 158 -27.65 -20.80 -6.02
N LEU A 159 -26.41 -20.71 -6.53
CA LEU A 159 -25.54 -19.55 -6.41
C LEU A 159 -25.19 -19.00 -7.78
N GLU A 160 -24.99 -17.69 -7.84
CA GLU A 160 -24.52 -16.99 -9.02
C GLU A 160 -23.29 -16.16 -8.66
N LEU A 161 -22.23 -16.28 -9.46
CA LEU A 161 -21.03 -15.46 -9.33
C LEU A 161 -21.26 -14.16 -10.10
N LEU A 162 -21.34 -13.03 -9.40
CA LEU A 162 -21.57 -11.72 -10.02
C LEU A 162 -20.35 -11.20 -10.75
N LEU A 163 -19.15 -11.48 -10.23
CA LEU A 163 -17.89 -11.03 -10.79
C LEU A 163 -16.81 -12.07 -10.50
N GLU A 164 -15.95 -12.32 -11.47
CA GLU A 164 -14.74 -13.13 -11.26
C GLU A 164 -13.76 -12.35 -10.37
N PRO A 165 -13.35 -12.88 -9.21
CA PRO A 165 -12.43 -12.15 -8.34
C PRO A 165 -11.02 -12.12 -8.94
N GLU A 166 -10.40 -10.95 -8.93
CA GLU A 166 -8.99 -10.75 -9.30
C GLU A 166 -8.05 -10.94 -8.09
N LEU A 167 -8.55 -10.62 -6.90
CA LEU A 167 -7.85 -10.70 -5.62
C LEU A 167 -8.64 -11.56 -4.62
N SER A 168 -8.21 -11.59 -3.36
CA SER A 168 -8.93 -12.30 -2.30
C SER A 168 -9.94 -11.42 -1.56
#